data_d35094ef34ad22c63758d93409c899c2
#
_entry.id   d35094ef34ad22c63758d93409c899c2
#
_cell.length_a   1.000
_cell.length_b   1.000
_cell.length_c   1.000
_cell.angle_alpha   90.00
_cell.angle_beta   90.00
_cell.angle_gamma   90.00
#
_symmetry.space_group_name_H-M   'P 1'
#
loop_
_entity.id
_entity.type
_entity.pdbx_description
1 polymer ?
#
loop_
_entity_poly.entity_id
_entity_poly.type
_entity_poly.pdbx_seq_one_letter_code
_entity_poly.pdbx_strand_id
1 'polypeptide(L)'
;MRFQFLSRRPASALAIGEGFAAEESGALYGPGLVAHGLPLSRLVFVRAPDAALAFWAIEEALKCGAPAAVVGEIWNLKGYSLAASRRLLLAARKGRTPALLILASAYGQAERLSSAAETRFEIAAAPSATIPAAAGPDLPGPFACGARLIKARLKRAGPEAPFQAFDPGRVIHLEWRSQDMTFKDMTFGGMGVDDQAISLPLAAASGDRSRAAARPR
;
A
#
# COMPACT_ATOMS: atom_id res chain seq x y z
N MET A 1 -7.26 -4.82 -4.08
CA MET A 1 -5.90 -5.27 -3.77
C MET A 1 -6.00 -6.26 -2.62
N ARG A 2 -5.96 -7.54 -2.88
CA ARG A 2 -5.92 -8.54 -1.80
C ARG A 2 -4.62 -8.34 -1.03
N PHE A 3 -4.66 -8.34 0.30
CA PHE A 3 -3.45 -8.47 1.14
C PHE A 3 -2.80 -9.85 0.97
N GLN A 4 -2.53 -10.25 -0.27
CA GLN A 4 -1.91 -11.54 -0.61
C GLN A 4 -0.49 -11.69 -0.05
N PHE A 5 0.13 -10.57 0.37
CA PHE A 5 1.43 -10.62 1.03
C PHE A 5 1.44 -11.46 2.30
N LEU A 6 0.31 -11.52 3.01
CA LEU A 6 0.20 -12.24 4.27
C LEU A 6 -0.11 -13.73 4.11
N SER A 7 -0.52 -14.18 2.90
CA SER A 7 -0.93 -15.58 2.69
C SER A 7 0.23 -16.56 2.47
N ARG A 8 1.40 -16.07 2.06
CA ARG A 8 2.55 -16.93 1.69
C ARG A 8 3.62 -17.09 2.78
N ARG A 9 3.58 -16.27 3.84
CA ARG A 9 4.49 -16.38 4.98
C ARG A 9 3.68 -16.35 6.27
N PRO A 10 3.99 -17.20 7.25
CA PRO A 10 3.36 -17.15 8.57
C PRO A 10 3.77 -15.89 9.35
N ALA A 11 4.66 -15.07 8.81
CA ALA A 11 5.17 -13.87 9.42
C ALA A 11 4.12 -12.76 9.55
N SER A 12 4.23 -11.96 10.60
CA SER A 12 3.37 -10.82 10.88
C SER A 12 3.71 -9.61 10.00
N ALA A 13 2.72 -8.78 9.70
CA ALA A 13 2.96 -7.44 9.19
C ALA A 13 3.44 -6.54 10.34
N LEU A 14 4.36 -5.63 10.04
CA LEU A 14 4.83 -4.61 10.98
C LEU A 14 4.36 -3.25 10.50
N ALA A 15 3.56 -2.57 11.31
CA ALA A 15 3.17 -1.19 11.10
C ALA A 15 3.95 -0.28 12.07
N ILE A 16 4.53 0.79 11.55
CA ILE A 16 5.31 1.76 12.32
C ILE A 16 4.70 3.13 12.06
N GLY A 17 4.17 3.76 13.10
CA GLY A 17 3.57 5.09 13.04
C GLY A 17 4.39 6.10 13.84
N GLU A 18 4.55 7.31 13.31
CA GLU A 18 5.02 8.45 14.06
C GLU A 18 3.97 8.84 15.11
N GLY A 19 4.41 9.18 16.34
CA GLY A 19 3.50 9.51 17.43
C GLY A 19 2.53 10.64 17.10
N PHE A 20 3.03 11.68 16.44
CA PHE A 20 2.23 12.82 15.98
C PHE A 20 1.16 12.42 14.94
N ALA A 21 1.46 11.46 14.07
CA ALA A 21 0.46 10.96 13.11
C ALA A 21 -0.78 10.41 13.82
N ALA A 22 -0.58 9.68 14.94
CA ALA A 22 -1.70 9.16 15.71
C ALA A 22 -2.53 10.24 16.44
N GLU A 23 -1.95 11.40 16.72
CA GLU A 23 -2.64 12.55 17.31
C GLU A 23 -3.49 13.28 16.26
N GLU A 24 -3.02 13.38 15.02
CA GLU A 24 -3.70 14.06 13.93
C GLU A 24 -4.73 13.18 13.21
N SER A 25 -4.38 11.93 12.89
CA SER A 25 -5.21 11.02 12.10
C SER A 25 -5.93 9.95 12.91
N GLY A 26 -5.65 9.88 14.22
CA GLY A 26 -6.17 8.83 15.11
C GLY A 26 -5.32 7.57 15.12
N ALA A 27 -5.58 6.71 16.09
CA ALA A 27 -4.92 5.41 16.21
C ALA A 27 -5.48 4.40 15.22
N LEU A 28 -4.69 3.37 14.91
CA LEU A 28 -5.15 2.25 14.08
C LEU A 28 -6.41 1.61 14.68
N TYR A 29 -7.49 1.60 13.90
CA TYR A 29 -8.76 1.03 14.29
C TYR A 29 -8.81 -0.47 13.97
N GLY A 30 -8.62 -1.30 14.98
CA GLY A 30 -8.54 -2.76 14.83
C GLY A 30 -9.72 -3.40 14.11
N PRO A 31 -11.00 -3.09 14.46
CA PRO A 31 -12.14 -3.64 13.74
C PRO A 31 -12.15 -3.27 12.24
N GLY A 32 -11.74 -2.06 11.90
CA GLY A 32 -11.59 -1.64 10.50
C GLY A 32 -10.54 -2.45 9.76
N LEU A 33 -9.39 -2.72 10.39
CA LEU A 33 -8.35 -3.56 9.78
C LEU A 33 -8.85 -4.99 9.53
N VAL A 34 -9.61 -5.56 10.47
CA VAL A 34 -10.24 -6.88 10.31
C VAL A 34 -11.25 -6.86 9.16
N ALA A 35 -12.10 -5.84 9.08
CA ALA A 35 -13.06 -5.68 7.99
C ALA A 35 -12.38 -5.55 6.60
N HIS A 36 -11.11 -5.11 6.57
CA HIS A 36 -10.28 -5.08 5.38
C HIS A 36 -9.36 -6.31 5.22
N GLY A 37 -9.60 -7.38 5.99
CA GLY A 37 -8.93 -8.67 5.83
C GLY A 37 -7.56 -8.78 6.49
N LEU A 38 -7.19 -7.84 7.37
CA LEU A 38 -5.96 -7.93 8.14
C LEU A 38 -6.23 -8.54 9.52
N PRO A 39 -5.83 -9.78 9.80
CA PRO A 39 -6.01 -10.37 11.13
C PRO A 39 -5.05 -9.70 12.12
N LEU A 40 -5.59 -9.17 13.23
CA LEU A 40 -4.81 -8.44 14.23
C LEU A 40 -3.74 -9.31 14.91
N SER A 41 -3.96 -10.62 15.01
CA SER A 41 -2.96 -11.57 15.54
C SER A 41 -1.67 -11.63 14.68
N ARG A 42 -1.72 -11.07 13.48
CA ARG A 42 -0.59 -11.00 12.54
C ARG A 42 -0.09 -9.57 12.33
N LEU A 43 -0.47 -8.64 13.18
CA LEU A 43 -0.04 -7.26 13.14
C LEU A 43 0.78 -6.92 14.39
N VAL A 44 1.98 -6.42 14.19
CA VAL A 44 2.77 -5.76 15.24
C VAL A 44 2.75 -4.27 14.93
N PHE A 45 2.34 -3.46 15.90
CA PHE A 45 2.35 -2.01 15.77
C PHE A 45 3.44 -1.40 16.66
N VAL A 46 4.27 -0.55 16.07
CA VAL A 46 5.32 0.20 16.74
C VAL A 46 5.01 1.69 16.64
N ARG A 47 4.88 2.36 17.78
CA ARG A 47 4.74 3.80 17.86
C ARG A 47 6.13 4.41 18.08
N ALA A 48 6.61 5.18 17.11
CA ALA A 48 7.86 5.91 17.19
C ALA A 48 7.61 7.32 17.73
N PRO A 49 8.43 7.86 18.64
CA PRO A 49 8.26 9.19 19.20
C PRO A 49 8.28 10.31 18.12
N ASP A 50 9.12 10.15 17.11
CA ASP A 50 9.32 11.12 16.04
C ASP A 50 9.62 10.43 14.70
N ALA A 51 9.65 11.24 13.63
CA ALA A 51 9.89 10.76 12.28
C ALA A 51 11.28 10.13 12.11
N ALA A 52 12.31 10.60 12.80
CA ALA A 52 13.67 10.08 12.65
C ALA A 52 13.76 8.64 13.20
N LEU A 53 13.16 8.40 14.36
CA LEU A 53 13.06 7.07 14.95
C LEU A 53 12.11 6.17 14.15
N ALA A 54 11.03 6.73 13.58
CA ALA A 54 10.15 5.97 12.69
C ALA A 54 10.91 5.49 11.45
N PHE A 55 11.67 6.35 10.76
CA PHE A 55 12.49 5.96 9.62
C PHE A 55 13.55 4.93 9.99
N TRP A 56 14.20 5.10 11.13
CA TRP A 56 15.18 4.12 11.62
C TRP A 56 14.53 2.76 11.88
N ALA A 57 13.38 2.72 12.58
CA ALA A 57 12.66 1.48 12.86
C ALA A 57 12.18 0.77 11.59
N ILE A 58 11.68 1.53 10.60
CA ILE A 58 11.31 0.99 9.28
C ILE A 58 12.53 0.37 8.60
N GLU A 59 13.67 1.07 8.59
CA GLU A 59 14.90 0.59 7.96
C GLU A 59 15.39 -0.71 8.60
N GLU A 60 15.42 -0.79 9.94
CA GLU A 60 15.84 -1.98 10.67
C GLU A 60 14.88 -3.16 10.47
N ALA A 61 13.58 -2.90 10.49
CA ALA A 61 12.56 -3.92 10.20
C ALA A 61 12.72 -4.50 8.79
N LEU A 62 13.01 -3.65 7.80
CA LEU A 62 13.25 -4.08 6.43
C LEU A 62 14.54 -4.91 6.30
N LYS A 63 15.62 -4.49 6.98
CA LYS A 63 16.90 -5.23 6.99
C LYS A 63 16.77 -6.61 7.63
N CYS A 64 15.97 -6.72 8.67
CA CYS A 64 15.71 -7.97 9.39
C CYS A 64 15.11 -9.04 8.48
N GLY A 65 14.25 -8.68 7.53
CA GLY A 65 13.64 -9.61 6.58
C GLY A 65 12.63 -10.59 7.19
N ALA A 66 12.33 -10.48 8.49
CA ALA A 66 11.37 -11.34 9.18
C ALA A 66 9.91 -10.94 8.92
N PRO A 67 9.51 -9.64 8.87
CA PRO A 67 8.15 -9.26 8.60
C PRO A 67 7.71 -9.66 7.19
N ALA A 68 6.43 -10.04 7.03
CA ALA A 68 5.83 -10.28 5.74
C ALA A 68 5.72 -8.99 4.90
N ALA A 69 5.51 -7.86 5.58
CA ALA A 69 5.50 -6.53 5.02
C ALA A 69 5.80 -5.49 6.13
N VAL A 70 6.34 -4.35 5.74
CA VAL A 70 6.52 -3.19 6.63
C VAL A 70 5.70 -2.03 6.07
N VAL A 71 4.84 -1.45 6.91
CA VAL A 71 4.07 -0.25 6.63
C VAL A 71 4.56 0.86 7.54
N GLY A 72 5.01 1.96 6.99
CA GLY A 72 5.41 3.15 7.74
C GLY A 72 4.45 4.30 7.49
N GLU A 73 3.98 4.96 8.54
CA GLU A 73 3.19 6.18 8.46
C GLU A 73 3.99 7.34 9.05
N ILE A 74 4.28 8.33 8.21
CA ILE A 74 5.11 9.49 8.54
C ILE A 74 4.30 10.74 8.28
N TRP A 75 4.19 11.58 9.29
CA TRP A 75 3.56 12.89 9.19
C TRP A 75 4.58 13.99 8.92
N ASN A 76 5.67 14.01 9.71
CA ASN A 76 6.70 15.03 9.57
C ASN A 76 7.70 14.69 8.45
N LEU A 77 7.63 15.43 7.36
CA LEU A 77 8.46 15.19 6.17
C LEU A 77 9.91 15.68 6.28
N LYS A 78 10.32 16.36 7.38
CA LYS A 78 11.69 16.91 7.51
C LYS A 78 12.80 15.86 7.35
N GLY A 79 12.53 14.60 7.75
CA GLY A 79 13.48 13.49 7.57
C GLY A 79 13.37 12.78 6.22
N TYR A 80 12.35 13.08 5.41
CA TYR A 80 12.14 12.47 4.12
C TYR A 80 12.96 13.13 3.03
N SER A 81 13.78 12.35 2.35
CA SER A 81 14.62 12.81 1.25
C SER A 81 14.83 11.68 0.24
N LEU A 82 15.42 12.02 -0.92
CA LEU A 82 15.83 11.01 -1.89
C LEU A 82 16.81 10.00 -1.27
N ALA A 83 17.74 10.46 -0.43
CA ALA A 83 18.71 9.61 0.24
C ALA A 83 18.02 8.67 1.25
N ALA A 84 17.12 9.19 2.08
CA ALA A 84 16.33 8.38 3.03
C ALA A 84 15.50 7.33 2.31
N SER A 85 14.73 7.71 1.28
CA SER A 85 13.92 6.77 0.50
C SER A 85 14.76 5.73 -0.24
N ARG A 86 15.99 6.09 -0.68
CA ARG A 86 16.93 5.14 -1.29
C ARG A 86 17.44 4.12 -0.28
N ARG A 87 17.75 4.53 0.95
CA ARG A 87 18.16 3.61 2.02
C ARG A 87 17.05 2.59 2.30
N LEU A 88 15.79 3.05 2.43
CA LEU A 88 14.64 2.16 2.62
C LEU A 88 14.46 1.18 1.47
N LEU A 89 14.60 1.64 0.22
CA LEU A 89 14.52 0.77 -0.96
C LEU A 89 15.61 -0.31 -0.93
N LEU A 90 16.84 0.06 -0.59
CA LEU A 90 17.95 -0.90 -0.50
C LEU A 90 17.75 -1.89 0.65
N ALA A 91 17.27 -1.43 1.80
CA ALA A 91 16.92 -2.28 2.94
C ALA A 91 15.80 -3.28 2.58
N ALA A 92 14.73 -2.81 1.93
CA ALA A 92 13.63 -3.65 1.45
C ALA A 92 14.11 -4.74 0.47
N ARG A 93 14.99 -4.38 -0.46
CA ARG A 93 15.59 -5.33 -1.40
C ARG A 93 16.49 -6.35 -0.72
N LYS A 94 17.34 -5.90 0.22
CA LYS A 94 18.23 -6.78 0.99
C LYS A 94 17.44 -7.77 1.85
N GLY A 95 16.47 -7.29 2.61
CA GLY A 95 15.61 -8.12 3.46
C GLY A 95 14.51 -8.86 2.70
N ARG A 96 14.33 -8.59 1.39
CA ARG A 96 13.25 -9.16 0.56
C ARG A 96 11.86 -8.93 1.18
N THR A 97 11.70 -7.79 1.84
CA THR A 97 10.48 -7.41 2.54
C THR A 97 9.85 -6.24 1.82
N PRO A 98 8.59 -6.34 1.37
CA PRO A 98 7.89 -5.22 0.77
C PRO A 98 7.69 -4.11 1.78
N ALA A 99 7.86 -2.86 1.32
CA ALA A 99 7.64 -1.66 2.09
C ALA A 99 6.54 -0.81 1.49
N LEU A 100 5.64 -0.33 2.33
CA LEU A 100 4.67 0.71 2.02
C LEU A 100 4.94 1.90 2.94
N LEU A 101 5.22 3.06 2.35
CA LEU A 101 5.42 4.29 3.11
C LEU A 101 4.26 5.26 2.81
N ILE A 102 3.54 5.63 3.85
CA ILE A 102 2.45 6.60 3.84
C ILE A 102 3.03 7.93 4.34
N LEU A 103 2.99 8.95 3.49
CA LEU A 103 3.42 10.30 3.80
C LEU A 103 2.18 11.17 3.96
N ALA A 104 1.61 11.19 5.16
CA ALA A 104 0.27 11.73 5.40
C ALA A 104 0.16 13.23 5.10
N SER A 105 1.17 14.03 5.42
CA SER A 105 1.18 15.48 5.16
C SER A 105 1.63 15.87 3.74
N ALA A 106 1.88 14.90 2.86
CA ALA A 106 2.39 15.16 1.51
C ALA A 106 1.30 15.47 0.48
N TYR A 107 0.03 15.46 0.86
CA TYR A 107 -1.08 15.74 -0.04
C TYR A 107 -0.92 17.10 -0.75
N GLY A 108 -1.14 17.13 -2.05
CA GLY A 108 -0.93 18.32 -2.89
C GLY A 108 0.53 18.70 -3.14
N GLN A 109 1.50 18.02 -2.51
CA GLN A 109 2.93 18.25 -2.69
C GLN A 109 3.66 17.01 -3.24
N ALA A 110 2.92 15.97 -3.52
CA ALA A 110 3.48 14.67 -3.85
C ALA A 110 4.47 14.71 -5.03
N GLU A 111 4.23 15.52 -6.06
CA GLU A 111 5.11 15.63 -7.23
C GLU A 111 6.45 16.28 -6.90
N ARG A 112 6.47 17.19 -5.91
CA ARG A 112 7.68 17.93 -5.50
C ARG A 112 8.63 17.09 -4.66
N LEU A 113 8.13 16.01 -4.06
CA LEU A 113 8.93 15.16 -3.21
C LEU A 113 9.80 14.19 -4.04
N SER A 114 11.10 14.31 -3.90
CA SER A 114 12.03 13.36 -4.50
C SER A 114 11.97 12.01 -3.78
N SER A 115 11.82 10.91 -4.54
CA SER A 115 11.70 9.58 -3.98
C SER A 115 12.38 8.52 -4.84
N ALA A 116 13.04 7.57 -4.18
CA ALA A 116 13.59 6.36 -4.79
C ALA A 116 12.56 5.22 -4.90
N ALA A 117 11.36 5.37 -4.36
CA ALA A 117 10.30 4.35 -4.42
C ALA A 117 10.04 3.89 -5.86
N GLU A 118 9.73 2.62 -6.04
CA GLU A 118 9.44 2.02 -7.35
C GLU A 118 8.10 2.51 -7.89
N THR A 119 7.09 2.60 -7.01
CA THR A 119 5.77 3.15 -7.32
C THR A 119 5.40 4.22 -6.33
N ARG A 120 4.62 5.22 -6.79
CA ARG A 120 4.07 6.27 -5.94
C ARG A 120 2.65 6.56 -6.38
N PHE A 121 1.77 6.58 -5.40
CA PHE A 121 0.39 6.99 -5.56
C PHE A 121 0.09 8.19 -4.69
N GLU A 122 -0.75 9.07 -5.18
CA GLU A 122 -1.48 10.03 -4.37
C GLU A 122 -2.89 9.50 -4.18
N ILE A 123 -3.32 9.43 -2.92
CA ILE A 123 -4.64 8.94 -2.55
C ILE A 123 -5.42 10.09 -1.95
N ALA A 124 -6.63 10.30 -2.45
CA ALA A 124 -7.56 11.30 -1.96
C ALA A 124 -8.92 10.67 -1.66
N ALA A 125 -9.70 11.29 -0.78
CA ALA A 125 -11.09 10.91 -0.59
C ALA A 125 -11.88 11.07 -1.90
N ALA A 126 -12.79 10.16 -2.16
CA ALA A 126 -13.72 10.25 -3.28
C ALA A 126 -15.16 9.96 -2.78
N PRO A 127 -16.17 10.50 -3.45
CA PRO A 127 -17.56 10.16 -3.15
C PRO A 127 -17.79 8.65 -3.29
N SER A 128 -18.40 8.04 -2.29
CA SER A 128 -18.88 6.65 -2.39
C SER A 128 -20.23 6.61 -3.09
N ALA A 129 -20.59 5.46 -3.65
CA ALA A 129 -21.96 5.21 -4.07
C ALA A 129 -22.90 5.32 -2.85
N THR A 130 -24.11 5.78 -3.07
CA THR A 130 -25.13 5.80 -2.02
C THR A 130 -25.90 4.50 -1.98
N ILE A 131 -26.33 4.09 -0.79
CA ILE A 131 -27.24 2.95 -0.60
C ILE A 131 -28.63 3.52 -0.37
N PRO A 132 -29.60 3.26 -1.30
CA PRO A 132 -30.96 3.76 -1.14
C PRO A 132 -31.57 3.27 0.17
N ALA A 133 -32.09 4.19 0.97
CA ALA A 133 -32.83 3.85 2.17
C ALA A 133 -34.31 3.68 1.84
N ALA A 134 -34.98 2.71 2.48
CA ALA A 134 -36.44 2.51 2.30
C ALA A 134 -37.27 3.71 2.80
N ALA A 135 -36.73 4.49 3.76
CA ALA A 135 -37.27 5.73 4.25
C ALA A 135 -36.12 6.61 4.76
N GLY A 136 -36.21 7.92 4.45
CA GLY A 136 -35.18 8.89 4.85
C GLY A 136 -34.07 9.10 3.80
N PRO A 137 -33.02 9.84 4.17
CA PRO A 137 -31.88 10.08 3.27
C PRO A 137 -31.11 8.81 2.99
N ASP A 138 -30.54 8.71 1.79
CA ASP A 138 -29.67 7.60 1.41
C ASP A 138 -28.48 7.46 2.35
N LEU A 139 -28.07 6.22 2.58
CA LEU A 139 -26.94 5.89 3.44
C LEU A 139 -25.62 5.99 2.67
N PRO A 140 -24.49 6.33 3.36
CA PRO A 140 -23.18 6.24 2.74
C PRO A 140 -22.89 4.82 2.28
N GLY A 141 -22.35 4.70 1.08
CA GLY A 141 -21.90 3.42 0.53
C GLY A 141 -20.53 2.98 1.05
N PRO A 142 -19.94 1.98 0.39
CA PRO A 142 -18.61 1.47 0.74
C PRO A 142 -17.54 2.56 0.65
N PHE A 143 -16.42 2.33 1.35
CA PHE A 143 -15.27 3.23 1.26
C PHE A 143 -14.81 3.40 -0.19
N ALA A 144 -14.63 4.66 -0.60
CA ALA A 144 -14.13 5.01 -1.91
C ALA A 144 -12.97 6.01 -1.83
N CYS A 145 -12.03 5.89 -2.76
CA CYS A 145 -10.92 6.81 -2.88
C CYS A 145 -10.54 7.05 -4.34
N GLY A 146 -9.97 8.22 -4.60
CA GLY A 146 -9.27 8.52 -5.84
C GLY A 146 -7.79 8.15 -5.70
N ALA A 147 -7.28 7.36 -6.62
CA ALA A 147 -5.86 6.99 -6.69
C ALA A 147 -5.24 7.55 -7.96
N ARG A 148 -4.21 8.38 -7.82
CA ARG A 148 -3.42 8.93 -8.93
C ARG A 148 -2.00 8.34 -8.88
N LEU A 149 -1.58 7.67 -9.95
CA LEU A 149 -0.21 7.20 -10.07
C LEU A 149 0.70 8.37 -10.45
N ILE A 150 1.63 8.72 -9.57
CA ILE A 150 2.61 9.78 -9.81
C ILE A 150 3.86 9.22 -10.47
N LYS A 151 4.23 7.99 -10.11
CA LYS A 151 5.45 7.35 -10.58
C LYS A 151 5.32 5.85 -10.59
N ALA A 152 5.80 5.23 -11.67
CA ALA A 152 6.04 3.80 -11.74
C ALA A 152 7.40 3.54 -12.40
N ARG A 153 8.27 2.79 -11.71
CA ARG A 153 9.55 2.30 -12.24
C ARG A 153 9.49 0.77 -12.41
N LEU A 154 8.38 0.30 -12.94
CA LEU A 154 8.27 -1.11 -13.23
C LEU A 154 9.14 -1.42 -14.44
N LYS A 155 10.05 -2.36 -14.30
CA LYS A 155 10.69 -2.97 -15.46
C LYS A 155 9.57 -3.58 -16.28
N ARG A 156 9.50 -3.22 -17.57
CA ARG A 156 8.53 -3.77 -18.53
C ARG A 156 8.52 -5.30 -18.40
N ALA A 157 7.54 -5.83 -17.71
CA ALA A 157 7.22 -7.24 -17.76
C ALA A 157 6.26 -7.40 -18.94
N GLY A 158 6.75 -7.87 -20.08
CA GLY A 158 5.99 -8.32 -21.24
C GLY A 158 4.83 -7.45 -21.78
N PRO A 159 4.24 -7.81 -22.91
CA PRO A 159 3.10 -7.07 -23.52
C PRO A 159 1.80 -7.12 -22.70
N GLU A 160 1.70 -8.00 -21.73
CA GLU A 160 0.53 -8.17 -20.85
C GLU A 160 0.64 -7.45 -19.50
N ALA A 161 1.63 -6.55 -19.33
CA ALA A 161 1.75 -5.83 -18.07
C ALA A 161 0.55 -4.88 -17.88
N PRO A 162 -0.21 -5.02 -16.76
CA PRO A 162 -1.44 -4.25 -16.53
C PRO A 162 -1.24 -2.73 -16.44
N PHE A 163 0.02 -2.27 -16.51
CA PHE A 163 0.39 -0.86 -16.48
C PHE A 163 0.68 -0.25 -17.86
N GLN A 164 0.46 -0.97 -18.98
CA GLN A 164 0.67 -0.39 -20.32
C GLN A 164 -0.33 0.72 -20.66
N ALA A 165 -1.49 0.74 -20.01
CA ALA A 165 -2.53 1.74 -20.20
C ALA A 165 -2.54 2.83 -19.10
N PHE A 166 -1.47 2.92 -18.29
CA PHE A 166 -1.48 3.86 -17.16
C PHE A 166 -1.02 5.24 -17.63
N ASP A 167 -1.97 6.16 -17.70
CA ASP A 167 -1.71 7.57 -17.95
C ASP A 167 -1.25 8.22 -16.63
N PRO A 168 0.01 8.71 -16.56
CA PRO A 168 0.47 9.46 -15.39
C PRO A 168 -0.38 10.73 -15.25
N GLY A 169 -1.16 10.82 -14.20
CA GLY A 169 -2.07 11.93 -13.95
C GLY A 169 -3.54 11.56 -13.97
N ARG A 170 -3.91 10.43 -14.57
CA ARG A 170 -5.27 9.91 -14.47
C ARG A 170 -5.58 9.52 -13.03
N VAL A 171 -6.71 10.01 -12.52
CA VAL A 171 -7.27 9.56 -11.25
C VAL A 171 -8.17 8.36 -11.50
N ILE A 172 -7.89 7.27 -10.81
CA ILE A 172 -8.73 6.07 -10.81
C ILE A 172 -9.62 6.15 -9.57
N HIS A 173 -10.92 6.05 -9.75
CA HIS A 173 -11.86 5.99 -8.63
C HIS A 173 -12.03 4.53 -8.18
N LEU A 174 -11.65 4.25 -6.95
CA LEU A 174 -11.64 2.91 -6.37
C LEU A 174 -12.69 2.82 -5.26
N GLU A 175 -13.56 1.83 -5.33
CA GLU A 175 -14.51 1.48 -4.29
C GLU A 175 -14.13 0.14 -3.64
N TRP A 176 -14.18 0.08 -2.31
CA TRP A 176 -13.87 -1.14 -1.57
C TRP A 176 -15.00 -2.16 -1.64
N ARG A 177 -14.68 -3.39 -1.98
CA ARG A 177 -15.59 -4.53 -1.98
C ARG A 177 -15.20 -5.49 -0.86
N SER A 178 -15.99 -5.52 0.20
CA SER A 178 -15.72 -6.38 1.36
C SER A 178 -15.90 -7.87 1.06
N GLN A 179 -16.73 -8.22 0.07
CA GLN A 179 -17.04 -9.61 -0.30
C GLN A 179 -15.81 -10.38 -0.80
N ASP A 180 -14.99 -9.74 -1.61
CA ASP A 180 -13.79 -10.33 -2.21
C ASP A 180 -12.48 -9.67 -1.72
N MET A 181 -12.59 -8.71 -0.80
CA MET A 181 -11.45 -7.95 -0.23
C MET A 181 -10.61 -7.27 -1.33
N THR A 182 -11.28 -6.64 -2.28
CA THR A 182 -10.65 -5.97 -3.43
C THR A 182 -11.19 -4.54 -3.61
N PHE A 183 -10.50 -3.78 -4.44
CA PHE A 183 -11.02 -2.51 -4.95
C PHE A 183 -11.60 -2.71 -6.34
N LYS A 184 -12.78 -2.14 -6.58
CA LYS A 184 -13.39 -2.01 -7.91
C LYS A 184 -13.04 -0.65 -8.50
N ASP A 185 -12.64 -0.61 -9.77
CA ASP A 185 -12.49 0.63 -10.52
C ASP A 185 -13.86 1.14 -10.95
N MET A 186 -14.23 2.31 -10.46
CA MET A 186 -15.49 2.98 -10.76
C MET A 186 -15.36 4.02 -11.89
N THR A 187 -14.16 4.23 -12.42
CA THR A 187 -13.88 5.25 -13.43
C THR A 187 -14.62 5.00 -14.76
N PHE A 188 -14.97 3.74 -15.03
CA PHE A 188 -15.68 3.29 -16.25
C PHE A 188 -17.14 2.90 -16.01
N GLY A 189 -17.80 3.44 -15.01
CA GLY A 189 -19.20 3.16 -14.68
C GLY A 189 -20.17 3.64 -15.75
N GLY A 190 -20.13 3.09 -16.97
CA GLY A 190 -21.01 3.44 -18.06
C GLY A 190 -21.09 2.45 -19.23
N MET A 191 -20.19 1.51 -19.35
CA MET A 191 -20.29 0.44 -20.34
C MET A 191 -19.59 -0.81 -19.83
N GLY A 192 -20.30 -1.93 -19.82
CA GLY A 192 -19.87 -3.22 -19.32
C GLY A 192 -18.52 -3.64 -19.91
N VAL A 193 -17.50 -3.42 -19.13
CA VAL A 193 -16.19 -4.02 -19.35
C VAL A 193 -15.98 -4.95 -18.17
N ASP A 194 -15.65 -6.19 -18.47
CA ASP A 194 -15.48 -7.29 -17.56
C ASP A 194 -14.88 -6.90 -16.21
N ASP A 195 -15.45 -7.48 -15.17
CA ASP A 195 -15.13 -7.38 -13.74
C ASP A 195 -13.70 -7.87 -13.43
N GLN A 196 -12.72 -7.37 -14.17
CA GLN A 196 -11.32 -7.65 -13.89
C GLN A 196 -10.91 -6.83 -12.67
N ALA A 197 -10.92 -7.49 -11.52
CA ALA A 197 -10.28 -6.98 -10.32
C ALA A 197 -8.86 -6.52 -10.69
N ILE A 198 -8.54 -5.24 -10.46
CA ILE A 198 -7.17 -4.74 -10.62
C ILE A 198 -6.33 -5.37 -9.51
N SER A 199 -5.97 -6.62 -9.71
CA SER A 199 -4.94 -7.28 -8.92
C SER A 199 -3.60 -6.76 -9.41
N LEU A 200 -3.09 -5.72 -8.75
CA LEU A 200 -1.72 -5.29 -8.97
C LEU A 200 -0.79 -6.46 -8.62
N PRO A 201 -0.06 -7.07 -9.57
CA PRO A 201 0.85 -8.17 -9.28
C PRO A 201 2.14 -7.62 -8.67
N LEU A 202 2.06 -7.10 -7.43
CA LEU A 202 3.24 -6.75 -6.64
C LEU A 202 4.02 -8.00 -6.17
N ALA A 203 3.49 -9.21 -6.42
CA ALA A 203 4.03 -10.46 -5.89
C ALA A 203 4.83 -11.31 -6.91
N ALA A 204 4.97 -10.89 -8.17
CA ALA A 204 5.65 -11.72 -9.17
C ALA A 204 7.19 -11.69 -9.12
N ALA A 205 7.80 -10.81 -8.32
CA ALA A 205 9.26 -10.65 -8.30
C ALA A 205 10.00 -11.59 -7.33
N SER A 206 9.33 -12.45 -6.56
CA SER A 206 9.99 -13.33 -5.57
C SER A 206 9.79 -14.84 -5.79
N GLY A 207 9.34 -15.24 -6.97
CA GLY A 207 8.84 -16.60 -7.22
C GLY A 207 9.78 -17.59 -7.87
N ASP A 208 11.07 -17.29 -8.14
CA ASP A 208 11.89 -18.32 -8.82
C ASP A 208 13.37 -18.26 -8.44
N ARG A 209 13.69 -18.70 -7.22
CA ARG A 209 15.07 -19.09 -6.85
C ARG A 209 15.12 -20.28 -5.88
N SER A 210 14.13 -21.16 -5.90
CA SER A 210 14.13 -22.36 -5.04
C SER A 210 14.57 -23.66 -5.76
N ARG A 211 15.16 -23.57 -6.94
CA ARG A 211 15.51 -24.77 -7.74
C ARG A 211 16.99 -24.86 -8.16
N ALA A 212 17.90 -24.34 -7.38
CA ALA A 212 19.32 -24.51 -7.69
C ALA A 212 20.16 -24.83 -6.45
N ALA A 213 19.81 -25.85 -5.67
CA ALA A 213 20.72 -26.48 -4.72
C ALA A 213 20.24 -27.91 -4.40
N ALA A 214 20.32 -28.79 -5.36
CA ALA A 214 20.38 -30.23 -5.11
C ALA A 214 21.19 -30.87 -6.25
N ARG A 215 22.51 -30.94 -6.10
CA ARG A 215 23.34 -31.95 -6.77
C ARG A 215 23.93 -32.84 -5.70
N PRO A 216 23.71 -34.16 -5.75
CA PRO A 216 24.31 -35.11 -4.84
C PRO A 216 25.74 -35.44 -5.32
N ARG A 217 26.61 -35.69 -4.37
CA ARG A 217 27.67 -36.69 -4.47
C ARG A 217 27.42 -37.72 -3.39
#